data_e243a538fb8faf184dceb6ee807d91c5
#
_entry.id   e243a538fb8faf184dceb6ee807d91c5
#
_cell.length_a   1.000
_cell.length_b   1.000
_cell.length_c   1.000
_cell.angle_alpha   90.00
_cell.angle_beta   90.00
_cell.angle_gamma   90.00
#
_symmetry.space_group_name_H-M   'P 1'
#
loop_
_entity.id
_entity.type
_entity.pdbx_description
1 polymer ?
#
loop_
_entity_poly.entity_id
_entity_poly.type
_entity_poly.pdbx_seq_one_letter_code
_entity_poly.pdbx_strand_id
1 'polypeptide(L)'
;LKPLGYATGQFGKNHFGDKNKYLPTAHGFDEFFGNLYHLNAEEEPENVDYPPEADFPNFKNIFGPRGVLHTWATEEDDPTEHPRWGRVGKQRIEDTGPLTKKRMETADTEFVAAAQDFIKRAHDDDKPFFVWFNTTWMHFRVHPPEHVLGQAGRWQSFYHDVMVEHDKHVG
;
A
#
# COMPACT_ATOMS: atom_id res chain seq x y z
N LEU A 1 20.94 4.58 -6.45
CA LEU A 1 20.91 5.51 -5.29
C LEU A 1 21.58 4.89 -4.06
N LYS A 2 21.29 3.62 -3.69
CA LYS A 2 21.89 2.96 -2.50
C LYS A 2 23.44 3.01 -2.47
N PRO A 3 24.19 2.73 -3.57
CA PRO A 3 25.64 2.88 -3.56
C PRO A 3 26.13 4.31 -3.34
N LEU A 4 25.24 5.30 -3.44
CA LEU A 4 25.52 6.72 -3.13
C LEU A 4 25.11 7.12 -1.71
N GLY A 5 24.73 6.15 -0.87
CA GLY A 5 24.34 6.38 0.52
C GLY A 5 22.88 6.80 0.74
N TYR A 6 22.04 6.77 -0.29
CA TYR A 6 20.60 7.10 -0.14
C TYR A 6 19.85 6.04 0.63
N ALA A 7 19.01 6.47 1.58
CA ALA A 7 17.89 5.70 2.06
C ALA A 7 16.76 5.71 1.02
N THR A 8 16.10 4.57 0.77
CA THR A 8 15.11 4.45 -0.31
C THR A 8 13.82 3.84 0.22
N GLY A 9 12.69 4.55 0.05
CA GLY A 9 11.38 4.12 0.53
C GLY A 9 10.30 4.24 -0.54
N GLN A 10 9.36 3.29 -0.58
CA GLN A 10 8.16 3.38 -1.40
C GLN A 10 6.93 3.24 -0.51
N PHE A 11 5.97 4.18 -0.63
CA PHE A 11 4.78 4.23 0.21
C PHE A 11 3.53 4.41 -0.65
N GLY A 12 2.49 3.62 -0.32
CA GLY A 12 1.23 3.59 -1.04
C GLY A 12 1.15 2.49 -2.09
N LYS A 13 0.41 2.71 -3.17
CA LYS A 13 0.13 1.68 -4.17
C LYS A 13 1.38 1.30 -4.98
N ASN A 14 1.60 -0.02 -5.08
CA ASN A 14 2.52 -0.65 -6.02
C ASN A 14 1.74 -1.66 -6.90
N HIS A 15 1.88 -1.62 -8.22
CA HIS A 15 1.11 -2.49 -9.13
C HIS A 15 2.04 -3.29 -10.08
N PHE A 16 3.07 -3.93 -9.52
CA PHE A 16 4.04 -4.74 -10.27
C PHE A 16 3.93 -6.26 -10.00
N GLY A 17 2.86 -6.67 -9.31
CA GLY A 17 2.59 -8.06 -8.97
C GLY A 17 2.66 -8.33 -7.47
N ASP A 18 2.10 -9.48 -7.06
CA ASP A 18 1.84 -9.82 -5.67
C ASP A 18 2.81 -10.86 -5.07
N LYS A 19 3.68 -11.46 -5.89
CA LYS A 19 4.69 -12.39 -5.38
C LYS A 19 5.79 -11.66 -4.64
N ASN A 20 6.35 -12.32 -3.62
CA ASN A 20 7.42 -11.76 -2.79
C ASN A 20 8.59 -11.20 -3.60
N LYS A 21 8.96 -11.86 -4.70
CA LYS A 21 10.04 -11.41 -5.58
C LYS A 21 9.75 -10.13 -6.37
N TYR A 22 8.50 -9.64 -6.36
CA TYR A 22 8.10 -8.40 -7.06
C TYR A 22 7.90 -7.22 -6.12
N LEU A 23 8.05 -7.44 -4.80
CA LEU A 23 7.94 -6.37 -3.82
C LEU A 23 9.10 -5.36 -3.96
N PRO A 24 8.85 -4.09 -3.67
CA PRO A 24 9.86 -3.03 -3.82
C PRO A 24 11.18 -3.33 -3.11
N THR A 25 11.13 -3.95 -1.94
CA THR A 25 12.30 -4.33 -1.14
C THR A 25 13.17 -5.41 -1.79
N ALA A 26 12.60 -6.23 -2.69
CA ALA A 26 13.38 -7.13 -3.56
C ALA A 26 14.02 -6.40 -4.75
N HIS A 27 13.68 -5.14 -5.01
CA HIS A 27 14.11 -4.33 -6.15
C HIS A 27 14.86 -3.04 -5.77
N GLY A 28 15.50 -3.03 -4.60
CA GLY A 28 16.42 -1.97 -4.21
C GLY A 28 15.83 -0.89 -3.29
N PHE A 29 14.57 -0.96 -2.92
CA PHE A 29 14.04 -0.16 -1.82
C PHE A 29 14.44 -0.75 -0.47
N ASP A 30 14.72 0.11 0.51
CA ASP A 30 14.99 -0.32 1.89
C ASP A 30 13.71 -0.62 2.63
N GLU A 31 12.64 0.12 2.34
CA GLU A 31 11.34 -0.01 2.99
C GLU A 31 10.20 0.17 1.98
N PHE A 32 9.13 -0.60 2.17
CA PHE A 32 7.86 -0.44 1.47
C PHE A 32 6.70 -0.61 2.44
N PHE A 33 5.75 0.34 2.42
CA PHE A 33 4.48 0.19 3.09
C PHE A 33 3.34 0.59 2.16
N GLY A 34 2.48 -0.36 1.80
CA GLY A 34 1.41 -0.11 0.84
C GLY A 34 0.67 -1.34 0.35
N ASN A 35 -0.19 -1.13 -0.63
CA ASN A 35 -1.02 -2.14 -1.28
C ASN A 35 -0.53 -2.44 -2.71
N LEU A 36 -0.89 -3.62 -3.22
CA LEU A 36 -0.36 -4.15 -4.49
C LEU A 36 -1.32 -4.02 -5.65
N TYR A 37 -2.58 -3.64 -5.40
CA TYR A 37 -3.62 -3.48 -6.40
C TYR A 37 -4.32 -2.11 -6.26
N HIS A 38 -5.16 -1.77 -7.23
CA HIS A 38 -6.06 -0.63 -7.14
C HIS A 38 -7.24 -0.91 -6.17
N LEU A 39 -7.87 0.15 -5.67
CA LEU A 39 -8.89 0.04 -4.62
C LEU A 39 -10.05 -0.88 -4.99
N ASN A 40 -10.53 -0.86 -6.25
CA ASN A 40 -11.63 -1.72 -6.66
C ASN A 40 -11.29 -3.22 -6.70
N ALA A 41 -10.02 -3.60 -6.83
CA ALA A 41 -9.61 -4.99 -6.65
C ALA A 41 -9.48 -5.36 -5.17
N GLU A 42 -9.00 -4.44 -4.35
CA GLU A 42 -8.87 -4.66 -2.90
C GLU A 42 -10.23 -4.78 -2.21
N GLU A 43 -11.29 -4.08 -2.69
CA GLU A 43 -12.64 -4.14 -2.12
C GLU A 43 -13.46 -5.34 -2.57
N GLU A 44 -13.06 -6.08 -3.62
CA GLU A 44 -13.82 -7.21 -4.17
C GLU A 44 -14.32 -8.21 -3.12
N PRO A 45 -13.51 -8.60 -2.09
CA PRO A 45 -13.98 -9.51 -1.05
C PRO A 45 -15.18 -9.02 -0.22
N GLU A 46 -15.52 -7.74 -0.32
CA GLU A 46 -16.66 -7.13 0.37
C GLU A 46 -17.86 -6.88 -0.55
N ASN A 47 -17.78 -7.28 -1.82
CA ASN A 47 -18.87 -7.14 -2.78
C ASN A 47 -19.85 -8.30 -2.67
N VAL A 48 -21.13 -8.01 -2.93
CA VAL A 48 -22.22 -8.99 -2.78
C VAL A 48 -22.12 -10.18 -3.74
N ASP A 49 -21.45 -10.00 -4.87
CA ASP A 49 -21.22 -11.01 -5.91
C ASP A 49 -19.87 -11.73 -5.76
N TYR A 50 -19.12 -11.44 -4.68
CA TYR A 50 -17.89 -12.17 -4.40
C TYR A 50 -18.23 -13.64 -4.05
N PRO A 51 -17.48 -14.63 -4.60
CA PRO A 51 -17.78 -16.04 -4.38
C PRO A 51 -17.84 -16.40 -2.89
N PRO A 52 -18.99 -16.90 -2.40
CA PRO A 52 -19.14 -17.24 -0.99
C PRO A 52 -18.32 -18.50 -0.64
N GLU A 53 -17.76 -18.53 0.56
CA GLU A 53 -16.90 -19.60 1.06
C GLU A 53 -17.62 -20.99 1.02
N ALA A 54 -18.95 -21.00 1.20
CA ALA A 54 -19.76 -22.21 1.16
C ALA A 54 -19.75 -22.90 -0.21
N ASP A 55 -19.75 -22.11 -1.29
CA ASP A 55 -19.79 -22.60 -2.68
C ASP A 55 -18.41 -22.74 -3.30
N PHE A 56 -17.47 -21.91 -2.87
CA PHE A 56 -16.11 -21.85 -3.38
C PHE A 56 -15.10 -21.82 -2.21
N PRO A 57 -14.86 -22.96 -1.55
CA PRO A 57 -13.96 -23.01 -0.41
C PRO A 57 -12.56 -22.47 -0.74
N ASN A 58 -12.05 -21.63 0.15
CA ASN A 58 -10.71 -21.06 0.02
C ASN A 58 -10.50 -20.06 -1.15
N PHE A 59 -11.58 -19.63 -1.82
CA PHE A 59 -11.48 -18.72 -2.98
C PHE A 59 -10.69 -17.46 -2.64
N LYS A 60 -11.00 -16.81 -1.51
CA LYS A 60 -10.33 -15.60 -1.06
C LYS A 60 -8.80 -15.80 -0.89
N ASN A 61 -8.39 -16.92 -0.31
CA ASN A 61 -6.98 -17.21 -0.08
C ASN A 61 -6.21 -17.51 -1.38
N ILE A 62 -6.92 -18.03 -2.41
CA ILE A 62 -6.32 -18.38 -3.70
C ILE A 62 -6.29 -17.17 -4.64
N PHE A 63 -7.36 -16.39 -4.71
CA PHE A 63 -7.57 -15.36 -5.74
C PHE A 63 -7.73 -13.95 -5.18
N GLY A 64 -8.07 -13.78 -3.90
CA GLY A 64 -8.29 -12.47 -3.29
C GLY A 64 -7.05 -11.58 -3.27
N PRO A 65 -7.22 -10.26 -3.14
CA PRO A 65 -6.09 -9.33 -3.02
C PRO A 65 -5.27 -9.60 -1.76
N ARG A 66 -3.99 -9.22 -1.81
CA ARG A 66 -3.06 -9.47 -0.71
C ARG A 66 -3.21 -8.48 0.44
N GLY A 67 -3.82 -7.34 0.21
CA GLY A 67 -3.97 -6.29 1.22
C GLY A 67 -2.75 -5.40 1.35
N VAL A 68 -2.54 -4.85 2.54
CA VAL A 68 -1.47 -3.91 2.84
C VAL A 68 -0.30 -4.63 3.50
N LEU A 69 0.88 -4.42 2.92
CA LEU A 69 2.13 -5.01 3.41
C LEU A 69 3.07 -3.92 3.93
N HIS A 70 3.82 -4.26 4.97
CA HIS A 70 4.99 -3.51 5.38
C HIS A 70 6.23 -4.40 5.19
N THR A 71 7.18 -3.97 4.38
CA THR A 71 8.35 -4.78 4.07
C THR A 71 9.65 -3.99 4.23
N TRP A 72 10.72 -4.69 4.59
CA TRP A 72 12.06 -4.12 4.75
C TRP A 72 13.08 -5.02 4.06
N ALA A 73 14.02 -4.43 3.33
CA ALA A 73 15.15 -5.14 2.81
C ALA A 73 16.07 -5.64 3.92
N THR A 74 16.62 -6.84 3.77
CA THR A 74 17.56 -7.45 4.74
C THR A 74 18.81 -7.95 4.02
N GLU A 75 19.92 -8.06 4.75
CA GLU A 75 21.13 -8.72 4.23
C GLU A 75 21.00 -10.25 4.27
N GLU A 76 20.25 -10.77 5.25
CA GLU A 76 19.99 -12.19 5.41
C GLU A 76 18.90 -12.66 4.45
N ASP A 77 19.11 -13.83 3.87
CA ASP A 77 18.18 -14.46 2.96
C ASP A 77 17.23 -15.39 3.73
N ASP A 78 15.93 -15.07 3.76
CA ASP A 78 14.90 -15.92 4.34
C ASP A 78 14.45 -16.98 3.31
N PRO A 79 14.74 -18.27 3.55
CA PRO A 79 14.36 -19.36 2.63
C PRO A 79 12.87 -19.73 2.69
N THR A 80 12.09 -19.15 3.60
CA THR A 80 10.67 -19.46 3.76
C THR A 80 9.93 -19.27 2.45
N GLU A 81 9.13 -20.26 2.07
CA GLU A 81 8.37 -20.22 0.81
C GLU A 81 6.87 -20.31 1.10
N HIS A 82 6.12 -19.35 0.60
CA HIS A 82 4.67 -19.34 0.65
C HIS A 82 4.10 -19.93 -0.65
N PRO A 83 3.11 -20.86 -0.60
CA PRO A 83 2.59 -21.53 -1.79
C PRO A 83 2.10 -20.59 -2.89
N ARG A 84 1.51 -19.44 -2.52
CA ARG A 84 1.01 -18.43 -3.46
C ARG A 84 2.03 -17.33 -3.76
N TRP A 85 2.72 -16.84 -2.72
CA TRP A 85 3.57 -15.66 -2.82
C TRP A 85 5.03 -15.97 -3.15
N GLY A 86 5.45 -17.26 -3.04
CA GLY A 86 6.82 -17.71 -3.29
C GLY A 86 7.79 -17.38 -2.14
N ARG A 87 9.06 -17.52 -2.41
CA ARG A 87 10.16 -17.32 -1.45
C ARG A 87 10.20 -15.88 -0.93
N VAL A 88 10.48 -15.72 0.36
CA VAL A 88 10.65 -14.41 0.99
C VAL A 88 11.91 -13.71 0.48
N GLY A 89 13.06 -14.37 0.52
CA GLY A 89 14.32 -13.80 0.03
C GLY A 89 14.94 -12.80 1.01
N LYS A 90 15.71 -11.85 0.49
CA LYS A 90 16.39 -10.82 1.29
C LYS A 90 15.47 -9.67 1.72
N GLN A 91 14.40 -10.02 2.42
CA GLN A 91 13.45 -9.05 2.96
C GLN A 91 12.69 -9.62 4.16
N ARG A 92 12.22 -8.77 5.03
CA ARG A 92 11.20 -9.06 6.04
C ARG A 92 9.86 -8.58 5.52
N ILE A 93 8.83 -9.40 5.63
CA ILE A 93 7.48 -9.08 5.16
C ILE A 93 6.52 -9.19 6.34
N GLU A 94 5.78 -8.14 6.58
CA GLU A 94 4.68 -8.09 7.55
C GLU A 94 3.37 -7.85 6.80
N ASP A 95 2.42 -8.76 6.98
CA ASP A 95 1.05 -8.59 6.50
C ASP A 95 0.28 -7.77 7.53
N THR A 96 -0.09 -6.55 7.17
CA THR A 96 -0.83 -5.62 8.06
C THR A 96 -2.34 -5.73 7.90
N GLY A 97 -2.79 -6.74 7.15
CA GLY A 97 -4.20 -7.06 6.95
C GLY A 97 -4.80 -6.50 5.66
N PRO A 98 -6.08 -6.83 5.41
CA PRO A 98 -6.76 -6.46 4.18
C PRO A 98 -6.98 -4.95 4.07
N LEU A 99 -6.99 -4.45 2.83
CA LEU A 99 -7.42 -3.09 2.52
C LEU A 99 -8.95 -3.10 2.29
N THR A 100 -9.69 -3.15 3.39
CA THR A 100 -11.17 -3.10 3.37
C THR A 100 -11.68 -1.72 3.00
N LYS A 101 -12.94 -1.61 2.56
CA LYS A 101 -13.62 -0.32 2.30
C LYS A 101 -13.48 0.64 3.50
N LYS A 102 -13.58 0.10 4.72
CA LYS A 102 -13.40 0.90 5.94
C LYS A 102 -11.96 1.39 6.10
N ARG A 103 -10.95 0.54 5.85
CA ARG A 103 -9.55 0.95 5.93
C ARG A 103 -9.16 1.92 4.81
N MET A 104 -9.83 1.84 3.65
CA MET A 104 -9.61 2.79 2.54
C MET A 104 -9.91 4.23 2.93
N GLU A 105 -10.75 4.47 3.95
CA GLU A 105 -11.04 5.82 4.46
C GLU A 105 -9.80 6.50 5.06
N THR A 106 -8.79 5.73 5.51
CA THR A 106 -7.59 6.24 6.19
C THR A 106 -6.28 5.77 5.58
N ALA A 107 -6.32 4.91 4.57
CA ALA A 107 -5.12 4.26 4.03
C ALA A 107 -4.06 5.27 3.56
N ASP A 108 -4.45 6.32 2.84
CA ASP A 108 -3.50 7.34 2.38
C ASP A 108 -2.90 8.13 3.54
N THR A 109 -3.66 8.38 4.62
CA THR A 109 -3.12 8.96 5.85
C THR A 109 -2.10 8.03 6.53
N GLU A 110 -2.36 6.70 6.54
CA GLU A 110 -1.39 5.72 7.02
C GLU A 110 -0.09 5.77 6.21
N PHE A 111 -0.20 5.85 4.88
CA PHE A 111 0.96 5.91 3.98
C PHE A 111 1.74 7.21 4.10
N VAL A 112 1.06 8.34 4.26
CA VAL A 112 1.69 9.65 4.55
C VAL A 112 2.49 9.57 5.85
N ALA A 113 1.88 9.07 6.93
CA ALA A 113 2.55 8.96 8.22
C ALA A 113 3.81 8.08 8.15
N ALA A 114 3.73 6.96 7.45
CA ALA A 114 4.88 6.07 7.25
C ALA A 114 6.00 6.73 6.40
N ALA A 115 5.62 7.47 5.34
CA ALA A 115 6.58 8.20 4.52
C ALA A 115 7.27 9.31 5.32
N GLN A 116 6.52 10.05 6.13
CA GLN A 116 7.07 11.09 7.01
C GLN A 116 8.02 10.52 8.07
N ASP A 117 7.65 9.38 8.68
CA ASP A 117 8.52 8.67 9.63
C ASP A 117 9.83 8.21 8.97
N PHE A 118 9.74 7.65 7.76
CA PHE A 118 10.90 7.25 6.97
C PHE A 118 11.83 8.43 6.67
N ILE A 119 11.27 9.56 6.22
CA ILE A 119 12.03 10.79 5.93
C ILE A 119 12.71 11.29 7.20
N LYS A 120 11.97 11.33 8.32
CA LYS A 120 12.52 11.75 9.61
C LYS A 120 13.68 10.87 10.05
N ARG A 121 13.56 9.54 9.97
CA ARG A 121 14.66 8.61 10.32
C ARG A 121 15.88 8.81 9.41
N ALA A 122 15.68 8.97 8.11
CA ALA A 122 16.78 9.25 7.19
C ALA A 122 17.49 10.58 7.52
N HIS A 123 16.70 11.62 7.84
CA HIS A 123 17.24 12.92 8.27
C HIS A 123 18.03 12.83 9.57
N ASP A 124 17.49 12.14 10.59
CA ASP A 124 18.15 11.95 11.88
C ASP A 124 19.46 11.15 11.74
N ASP A 125 19.55 10.27 10.76
CA ASP A 125 20.75 9.49 10.40
C ASP A 125 21.73 10.25 9.47
N ASP A 126 21.46 11.51 9.12
CA ASP A 126 22.22 12.31 8.15
C ASP A 126 22.39 11.63 6.79
N LYS A 127 21.36 10.94 6.32
CA LYS A 127 21.32 10.26 5.03
C LYS A 127 20.46 11.00 4.02
N PRO A 128 20.92 11.19 2.78
CA PRO A 128 20.05 11.58 1.71
C PRO A 128 18.97 10.50 1.49
N PHE A 129 17.77 10.90 1.12
CA PHE A 129 16.68 9.94 0.91
C PHE A 129 16.05 10.08 -0.47
N PHE A 130 15.46 8.98 -0.93
CA PHE A 130 14.57 8.92 -2.08
C PHE A 130 13.27 8.26 -1.65
N VAL A 131 12.16 8.99 -1.80
CA VAL A 131 10.82 8.48 -1.51
C VAL A 131 10.00 8.44 -2.78
N TRP A 132 9.43 7.26 -3.09
CA TRP A 132 8.43 7.11 -4.12
C TRP A 132 7.06 6.98 -3.42
N PHE A 133 6.28 8.06 -3.47
CA PHE A 133 5.00 8.17 -2.79
C PHE A 133 3.84 8.09 -3.79
N ASN A 134 3.01 7.05 -3.70
CA ASN A 134 1.87 6.78 -4.56
C ASN A 134 0.60 6.68 -3.72
N THR A 135 -0.19 7.73 -3.67
CA THR A 135 -1.50 7.67 -3.01
C THR A 135 -2.45 6.73 -3.73
N THR A 136 -3.46 6.21 -3.00
CA THR A 136 -4.48 5.32 -3.56
C THR A 136 -5.75 6.07 -3.95
N TRP A 137 -6.02 7.22 -3.33
CA TRP A 137 -7.29 7.92 -3.45
C TRP A 137 -7.59 8.51 -4.82
N MET A 138 -6.60 8.80 -5.63
CA MET A 138 -6.86 9.32 -6.97
C MET A 138 -7.23 8.21 -7.95
N HIS A 139 -8.24 7.42 -7.57
CA HIS A 139 -8.86 6.36 -8.36
C HIS A 139 -10.39 6.53 -8.39
N PHE A 140 -11.09 5.95 -9.37
CA PHE A 140 -12.54 6.14 -9.51
C PHE A 140 -13.37 5.46 -8.39
N ARG A 141 -12.85 4.43 -7.74
CA ARG A 141 -13.47 3.76 -6.61
C ARG A 141 -12.75 4.13 -5.31
N VAL A 142 -13.06 5.32 -4.80
CA VAL A 142 -12.53 5.82 -3.55
C VAL A 142 -13.59 5.77 -2.45
N HIS A 143 -13.16 5.57 -1.22
CA HIS A 143 -14.01 5.54 -0.03
C HIS A 143 -13.53 6.63 0.95
N PRO A 144 -13.93 7.89 0.77
CA PRO A 144 -13.52 8.96 1.67
C PRO A 144 -14.25 8.86 3.03
N PRO A 145 -13.59 9.24 4.12
CA PRO A 145 -14.27 9.39 5.40
C PRO A 145 -15.27 10.56 5.36
N GLU A 146 -16.29 10.51 6.24
CA GLU A 146 -17.40 11.45 6.22
C GLU A 146 -16.95 12.93 6.31
N HIS A 147 -15.91 13.23 7.08
CA HIS A 147 -15.41 14.58 7.26
C HIS A 147 -14.77 15.21 6.01
N VAL A 148 -14.45 14.39 5.01
CA VAL A 148 -13.89 14.85 3.73
C VAL A 148 -14.99 15.25 2.74
N LEU A 149 -16.20 14.70 2.90
CA LEU A 149 -17.30 14.91 1.97
C LEU A 149 -17.77 16.38 1.95
N GLY A 150 -17.97 16.91 0.75
CA GLY A 150 -18.47 18.27 0.52
C GLY A 150 -17.41 19.38 0.50
N GLN A 151 -16.14 19.05 0.72
CA GLN A 151 -15.05 20.04 0.74
C GLN A 151 -14.91 20.79 -0.60
N ALA A 152 -15.11 20.10 -1.72
CA ALA A 152 -15.00 20.70 -3.06
C ALA A 152 -16.25 21.49 -3.48
N GLY A 153 -17.33 21.45 -2.68
CA GLY A 153 -18.57 22.18 -2.93
C GLY A 153 -19.72 21.30 -3.40
N ARG A 154 -20.95 21.78 -3.20
CA ARG A 154 -22.20 21.01 -3.36
C ARG A 154 -22.49 20.45 -4.77
N TRP A 155 -21.79 20.97 -5.79
CA TRP A 155 -21.97 20.55 -7.18
C TRP A 155 -20.91 19.57 -7.66
N GLN A 156 -19.97 19.22 -6.80
CA GLN A 156 -18.88 18.32 -7.09
C GLN A 156 -19.15 16.91 -6.54
N SER A 157 -18.45 15.92 -7.06
CA SER A 157 -18.53 14.55 -6.54
C SER A 157 -17.52 14.33 -5.40
N PHE A 158 -17.70 13.26 -4.65
CA PHE A 158 -16.73 12.82 -3.64
C PHE A 158 -15.30 12.61 -4.22
N TYR A 159 -15.17 12.37 -5.51
CA TYR A 159 -13.86 12.30 -6.18
C TYR A 159 -13.13 13.64 -6.12
N HIS A 160 -13.85 14.76 -6.25
CA HIS A 160 -13.26 16.08 -6.08
C HIS A 160 -12.93 16.38 -4.62
N ASP A 161 -13.73 15.87 -3.69
CA ASP A 161 -13.46 16.01 -2.26
C ASP A 161 -12.14 15.32 -1.88
N VAL A 162 -11.90 14.10 -2.38
CA VAL A 162 -10.63 13.40 -2.13
C VAL A 162 -9.44 14.05 -2.84
N MET A 163 -9.65 14.78 -3.95
CA MET A 163 -8.59 15.57 -4.57
C MET A 163 -8.10 16.69 -3.64
N VAL A 164 -9.03 17.35 -2.95
CA VAL A 164 -8.69 18.39 -1.96
C VAL A 164 -7.90 17.79 -0.80
N GLU A 165 -8.29 16.59 -0.34
CA GLU A 165 -7.57 15.91 0.74
C GLU A 165 -6.21 15.37 0.28
N HIS A 166 -6.13 14.87 -0.96
CA HIS A 166 -4.86 14.46 -1.56
C HIS A 166 -3.86 15.62 -1.63
N ASP A 167 -4.32 16.82 -2.04
CA ASP A 167 -3.49 18.03 -2.09
C ASP A 167 -2.90 18.35 -0.70
N LYS A 168 -3.69 18.19 0.37
CA LYS A 168 -3.20 18.34 1.75
C LYS A 168 -2.15 17.29 2.14
N HIS A 169 -2.27 16.06 1.63
CA HIS A 169 -1.28 15.00 1.87
C HIS A 169 0.07 15.29 1.19
N VAL A 170 0.05 16.00 0.07
CA VAL A 170 1.26 16.38 -0.68
C VAL A 170 1.93 17.63 -0.10
N GLY A 171 1.15 18.57 0.45
CA GLY A 171 1.62 19.86 1.04
C GLY A 171 2.16 19.69 2.44
#